data_b2d52ee7f1d4a238588772d2903a28e1
#
_entry.id   b2d52ee7f1d4a238588772d2903a28e1
#
_cell.length_a   1.000
_cell.length_b   1.000
_cell.length_c   1.000
_cell.angle_alpha   90.00
_cell.angle_beta   90.00
_cell.angle_gamma   90.00
#
_symmetry.space_group_name_H-M   'P 1'
#
loop_
_entity.id
_entity.type
_entity.pdbx_description
1 polymer ?
#
loop_
_entity_poly.entity_id
_entity_poly.type
_entity_poly.pdbx_seq_one_letter_code
_entity_poly.pdbx_strand_id
1 'polypeptide(L)'
;MAKGKWIFTAAMDVDADKEALFNEVYDTEHVPHLRKVPGVLSVTRAKLDTLRITMGGETKTVDTQGKPRYACIVELESPDVLTSAAWAKAVDAGRWPDEVRPFTRNRQHTLHKVMQ
;
A
#
# COMPACT_ATOMS: atom_id res chain seq x y z
N MET A 1 23.86 0.36 -2.87
CA MET A 1 23.17 -0.59 -3.72
C MET A 1 22.09 -1.33 -2.95
N ALA A 2 20.90 -1.35 -3.51
CA ALA A 2 19.74 -1.93 -2.83
C ALA A 2 19.64 -3.44 -3.12
N LYS A 3 20.47 -4.22 -2.49
CA LYS A 3 20.46 -5.66 -2.69
C LYS A 3 19.28 -6.28 -1.94
N GLY A 4 18.60 -7.22 -2.60
CA GLY A 4 17.59 -8.04 -1.97
C GLY A 4 16.36 -7.30 -1.51
N LYS A 5 16.12 -6.13 -2.02
CA LYS A 5 14.91 -5.39 -1.70
C LYS A 5 13.74 -5.81 -2.58
N TRP A 6 12.58 -5.84 -1.97
CA TRP A 6 11.32 -6.00 -2.66
C TRP A 6 10.37 -4.88 -2.28
N ILE A 7 9.45 -4.57 -3.16
CA ILE A 7 8.43 -3.55 -2.94
C ILE A 7 7.07 -4.21 -3.05
N PHE A 8 6.36 -4.25 -1.92
CA PHE A 8 4.98 -4.69 -1.88
C PHE A 8 4.08 -3.46 -1.90
N THR A 9 3.13 -3.43 -2.84
CA THR A 9 2.17 -2.34 -2.90
C THR A 9 0.78 -2.89 -2.68
N ALA A 10 0.12 -2.39 -1.64
CA ALA A 10 -1.27 -2.69 -1.36
C ALA A 10 -2.10 -1.48 -1.78
N ALA A 11 -2.82 -1.61 -2.89
CA ALA A 11 -3.64 -0.53 -3.42
C ALA A 11 -5.11 -0.87 -3.33
N MET A 12 -5.96 0.11 -3.03
CA MET A 12 -7.38 -0.14 -2.84
C MET A 12 -8.19 1.16 -2.84
N ASP A 13 -9.49 0.98 -3.05
CA ASP A 13 -10.48 2.01 -2.81
C ASP A 13 -11.17 1.72 -1.48
N VAL A 14 -11.85 2.71 -0.94
CA VAL A 14 -12.65 2.58 0.27
C VAL A 14 -13.99 3.28 0.06
N ASP A 15 -15.02 2.78 0.70
CA ASP A 15 -16.35 3.40 0.65
C ASP A 15 -16.27 4.85 1.15
N ALA A 16 -16.97 5.75 0.46
CA ALA A 16 -16.88 7.18 0.73
C ALA A 16 -17.19 7.55 2.19
N ASP A 17 -18.19 6.89 2.79
CA ASP A 17 -18.58 7.14 4.18
C ASP A 17 -17.59 6.55 5.19
N LYS A 18 -16.63 5.75 4.75
CA LYS A 18 -15.59 5.16 5.61
C LYS A 18 -14.21 5.75 5.35
N GLU A 19 -14.09 6.70 4.44
CA GLU A 19 -12.79 7.23 4.04
C GLU A 19 -12.04 7.89 5.20
N ALA A 20 -12.74 8.68 6.02
CA ALA A 20 -12.11 9.33 7.18
C ALA A 20 -11.58 8.30 8.17
N LEU A 21 -12.37 7.28 8.47
CA LEU A 21 -11.95 6.21 9.37
C LEU A 21 -10.80 5.40 8.77
N PHE A 22 -10.87 5.10 7.48
CA PHE A 22 -9.80 4.41 6.75
C PHE A 22 -8.47 5.12 6.94
N ASN A 23 -8.44 6.43 6.72
CA ASN A 23 -7.22 7.21 6.85
C ASN A 23 -6.73 7.26 8.29
N GLU A 24 -7.63 7.45 9.24
CA GLU A 24 -7.25 7.49 10.66
C GLU A 24 -6.64 6.17 11.12
N VAL A 25 -7.32 5.07 10.85
CA VAL A 25 -6.86 3.74 11.29
C VAL A 25 -5.56 3.36 10.57
N TYR A 26 -5.46 3.68 9.28
CA TYR A 26 -4.25 3.41 8.54
C TYR A 26 -3.05 4.12 9.16
N ASP A 27 -3.20 5.42 9.43
CA ASP A 27 -2.09 6.24 9.92
C ASP A 27 -1.74 5.96 11.38
N THR A 28 -2.74 5.70 12.24
CA THR A 28 -2.51 5.59 13.68
C THR A 28 -2.32 4.15 14.15
N GLU A 29 -2.75 3.17 13.37
CA GLU A 29 -2.69 1.77 13.79
C GLU A 29 -2.01 0.86 12.78
N HIS A 30 -2.52 0.82 11.54
CA HIS A 30 -2.06 -0.16 10.56
C HIS A 30 -0.60 0.05 10.16
N VAL A 31 -0.24 1.26 9.77
CA VAL A 31 1.15 1.58 9.42
C VAL A 31 2.11 1.34 10.58
N PRO A 32 1.82 1.82 11.80
CA PRO A 32 2.70 1.51 12.94
C PRO A 32 2.87 0.02 13.20
N HIS A 33 1.81 -0.78 13.06
CA HIS A 33 1.90 -2.22 13.23
C HIS A 33 2.79 -2.85 12.14
N LEU A 34 2.60 -2.43 10.88
CA LEU A 34 3.41 -2.96 9.78
C LEU A 34 4.90 -2.62 9.94
N ARG A 35 5.19 -1.41 10.42
CA ARG A 35 6.58 -0.98 10.60
C ARG A 35 7.34 -1.81 11.62
N LYS A 36 6.64 -2.49 12.52
CA LYS A 36 7.26 -3.32 13.56
C LYS A 36 7.53 -4.74 13.10
N VAL A 37 7.04 -5.13 11.93
CA VAL A 37 7.26 -6.49 11.43
C VAL A 37 8.73 -6.66 11.04
N PRO A 38 9.41 -7.70 11.53
CA PRO A 38 10.79 -7.96 11.12
C PRO A 38 10.90 -8.11 9.61
N GLY A 39 11.87 -7.41 9.00
CA GLY A 39 12.10 -7.43 7.58
C GLY A 39 11.37 -6.33 6.80
N VAL A 40 10.48 -5.58 7.45
CA VAL A 40 9.89 -4.37 6.86
C VAL A 40 10.89 -3.23 7.01
N LEU A 41 11.29 -2.67 5.88
CA LEU A 41 12.31 -1.60 5.85
C LEU A 41 11.66 -0.22 5.88
N SER A 42 10.52 -0.06 5.23
CA SER A 42 9.77 1.20 5.23
C SER A 42 8.32 0.97 4.86
N VAL A 43 7.45 1.87 5.30
CA VAL A 43 6.03 1.88 4.95
C VAL A 43 5.66 3.30 4.58
N THR A 44 5.15 3.49 3.37
CA THR A 44 4.77 4.79 2.85
C THR A 44 3.36 4.74 2.30
N ARG A 45 2.54 5.70 2.66
CA ARG A 45 1.19 5.85 2.11
C ARG A 45 1.20 6.87 0.98
N ALA A 46 0.40 6.60 -0.04
CA ALA A 46 0.25 7.50 -1.18
C ALA A 46 -1.21 7.53 -1.64
N LYS A 47 -1.60 8.64 -2.24
CA LYS A 47 -2.92 8.80 -2.81
C LYS A 47 -2.77 9.07 -4.30
N LEU A 48 -3.64 8.46 -5.11
CA LEU A 48 -3.64 8.64 -6.56
C LEU A 48 -3.81 10.12 -6.90
N ASP A 49 -2.96 10.61 -7.80
CA ASP A 49 -3.00 11.98 -8.26
C ASP A 49 -3.03 12.01 -9.79
N THR A 50 -3.32 13.17 -10.33
CA THR A 50 -3.35 13.36 -11.78
C THR A 50 -1.95 13.16 -12.35
N LEU A 51 -1.86 12.34 -13.40
CA LEU A 51 -0.60 12.10 -14.10
C LEU A 51 -0.62 12.80 -15.45
N ARG A 52 0.31 13.74 -15.62
CA ARG A 52 0.59 14.35 -16.90
C ARG A 52 2.02 14.04 -17.27
N ILE A 53 2.23 13.64 -18.50
CA ILE A 53 3.56 13.22 -18.95
C ILE A 53 3.80 13.62 -20.37
N THR A 54 5.03 14.00 -20.68
CA THR A 54 5.46 14.32 -22.05
C THR A 54 6.13 13.10 -22.66
N MET A 55 5.58 12.64 -23.78
CA MET A 55 6.15 11.55 -24.55
C MET A 55 5.97 11.84 -26.03
N GLY A 56 7.03 11.61 -26.80
CA GLY A 56 6.99 11.85 -28.23
C GLY A 56 6.72 13.30 -28.61
N GLY A 57 7.17 14.24 -27.77
CA GLY A 57 6.98 15.66 -28.01
C GLY A 57 5.62 16.21 -27.60
N GLU A 58 4.76 15.36 -27.05
CA GLU A 58 3.41 15.79 -26.61
C GLU A 58 3.24 15.58 -25.11
N THR A 59 2.57 16.55 -24.46
CA THR A 59 2.18 16.42 -23.06
C THR A 59 0.75 15.91 -23.00
N LYS A 60 0.56 14.77 -22.33
CA LYS A 60 -0.76 14.13 -22.23
C LYS A 60 -1.13 13.88 -20.78
N THR A 61 -2.43 13.92 -20.50
CA THR A 61 -2.95 13.47 -19.22
C THR A 61 -3.27 11.99 -19.35
N VAL A 62 -2.71 11.19 -18.46
CA VAL A 62 -2.93 9.74 -18.47
C VAL A 62 -4.24 9.44 -17.75
N ASP A 63 -5.08 8.61 -18.36
CA ASP A 63 -6.33 8.17 -17.76
C ASP A 63 -6.05 7.22 -16.61
N THR A 64 -6.51 7.58 -15.42
CA THR A 64 -6.36 6.76 -14.22
C THR A 64 -7.70 6.19 -13.74
N GLN A 65 -8.73 6.28 -14.55
CA GLN A 65 -10.04 5.74 -14.20
C GLN A 65 -9.95 4.25 -13.94
N GLY A 66 -10.56 3.80 -12.84
CA GLY A 66 -10.54 2.40 -12.45
C GLY A 66 -9.31 1.99 -11.63
N LYS A 67 -8.33 2.85 -11.49
CA LYS A 67 -7.16 2.56 -10.65
C LYS A 67 -7.47 2.88 -9.20
N PRO A 68 -6.94 2.09 -8.25
CA PRO A 68 -7.18 2.33 -6.83
C PRO A 68 -6.69 3.70 -6.38
N ARG A 69 -7.48 4.34 -5.51
CA ARG A 69 -7.20 5.69 -5.02
C ARG A 69 -6.04 5.74 -4.05
N TYR A 70 -5.89 4.72 -3.23
CA TYR A 70 -4.90 4.69 -2.16
C TYR A 70 -3.92 3.57 -2.37
N ALA A 71 -2.67 3.82 -2.01
CA ALA A 71 -1.61 2.81 -2.05
C ALA A 71 -0.80 2.86 -0.77
N CYS A 72 -0.43 1.69 -0.28
CA CYS A 72 0.54 1.55 0.79
C CYS A 72 1.73 0.81 0.22
N ILE A 73 2.89 1.45 0.26
CA ILE A 73 4.11 0.94 -0.35
C ILE A 73 5.05 0.49 0.75
N VAL A 74 5.37 -0.80 0.75
CA VAL A 74 6.17 -1.43 1.80
C VAL A 74 7.45 -1.98 1.18
N GLU A 75 8.60 -1.48 1.65
CA GLU A 75 9.88 -2.07 1.27
C GLU A 75 10.21 -3.21 2.20
N LEU A 76 10.65 -4.33 1.63
CA LEU A 76 10.90 -5.58 2.34
C LEU A 76 12.31 -6.09 2.08
N GLU A 77 12.88 -6.74 3.10
CA GLU A 77 14.15 -7.47 2.92
C GLU A 77 13.97 -8.72 2.07
N SER A 78 12.79 -9.34 2.13
CA SER A 78 12.50 -10.61 1.48
C SER A 78 10.98 -10.76 1.31
N PRO A 79 10.53 -11.46 0.27
CA PRO A 79 9.10 -11.79 0.12
C PRO A 79 8.57 -12.63 1.29
N ASP A 80 9.45 -13.36 1.99
CA ASP A 80 9.07 -14.21 3.11
C ASP A 80 8.44 -13.42 4.26
N VAL A 81 8.71 -12.12 4.34
CA VAL A 81 8.07 -11.24 5.33
C VAL A 81 6.55 -11.30 5.22
N LEU A 82 6.03 -11.35 3.99
CA LEU A 82 4.59 -11.31 3.73
C LEU A 82 3.86 -12.59 4.14
N THR A 83 4.59 -13.68 4.35
CA THR A 83 4.03 -14.95 4.81
C THR A 83 4.46 -15.29 6.23
N SER A 84 5.09 -14.35 6.92
CA SER A 84 5.56 -14.56 8.29
C SER A 84 4.40 -14.47 9.29
N ALA A 85 4.59 -15.10 10.45
CA ALA A 85 3.62 -15.00 11.52
C ALA A 85 3.48 -13.55 12.04
N ALA A 86 4.58 -12.81 12.05
CA ALA A 86 4.57 -11.41 12.48
C ALA A 86 3.72 -10.54 11.54
N TRP A 87 3.82 -10.77 10.23
CA TRP A 87 3.00 -10.06 9.26
C TRP A 87 1.52 -10.39 9.44
N ALA A 88 1.21 -11.68 9.55
CA ALA A 88 -0.17 -12.14 9.74
C ALA A 88 -0.80 -11.49 10.97
N LYS A 89 -0.05 -11.38 12.06
CA LYS A 89 -0.52 -10.73 13.29
C LYS A 89 -0.71 -9.23 13.10
N ALA A 90 0.23 -8.58 12.41
CA ALA A 90 0.20 -7.14 12.21
C ALA A 90 -1.01 -6.69 11.38
N VAL A 91 -1.32 -7.41 10.30
CA VAL A 91 -2.43 -7.03 9.40
C VAL A 91 -3.80 -7.26 10.03
N ASP A 92 -3.86 -8.03 11.11
CA ASP A 92 -5.12 -8.30 11.83
C ASP A 92 -5.19 -7.57 13.16
N ALA A 93 -4.24 -6.68 13.44
CA ALA A 93 -4.21 -5.94 14.71
C ALA A 93 -5.11 -4.71 14.65
N GLY A 94 -5.61 -4.31 15.81
CA GLY A 94 -6.40 -3.10 15.97
C GLY A 94 -7.74 -3.12 15.29
N ARG A 95 -8.21 -1.95 14.86
CA ARG A 95 -9.53 -1.77 14.25
C ARG A 95 -9.57 -2.13 12.76
N TRP A 96 -8.40 -2.36 12.14
CA TRP A 96 -8.32 -2.57 10.71
C TRP A 96 -9.20 -3.71 10.21
N PRO A 97 -9.12 -4.94 10.74
CA PRO A 97 -9.84 -6.07 10.14
C PRO A 97 -11.36 -5.97 10.24
N ASP A 98 -11.88 -5.40 11.32
CA ASP A 98 -13.33 -5.38 11.55
C ASP A 98 -14.00 -4.10 11.10
N GLU A 99 -13.32 -2.96 11.26
CA GLU A 99 -13.94 -1.66 11.05
C GLU A 99 -13.57 -1.02 9.70
N VAL A 100 -12.49 -1.46 9.07
CA VAL A 100 -12.00 -0.84 7.83
C VAL A 100 -11.93 -1.81 6.67
N ARG A 101 -11.23 -2.93 6.83
CA ARG A 101 -11.03 -3.89 5.74
C ARG A 101 -12.31 -4.27 4.98
N PRO A 102 -13.45 -4.54 5.63
CA PRO A 102 -14.66 -4.93 4.93
C PRO A 102 -15.22 -3.86 4.00
N PHE A 103 -14.81 -2.62 4.16
CA PHE A 103 -15.29 -1.48 3.37
C PHE A 103 -14.31 -1.08 2.26
N THR A 104 -13.24 -1.84 2.10
CA THR A 104 -12.28 -1.63 1.02
C THR A 104 -12.67 -2.46 -0.20
N ARG A 105 -12.31 -1.98 -1.39
CA ARG A 105 -12.61 -2.65 -2.65
C ARG A 105 -11.59 -2.28 -3.70
N ASN A 106 -11.71 -2.88 -4.89
CA ASN A 106 -10.80 -2.66 -6.01
C ASN A 106 -9.34 -2.85 -5.58
N ARG A 107 -9.09 -3.92 -4.83
CA ARG A 107 -7.76 -4.22 -4.31
C ARG A 107 -6.86 -4.71 -5.42
N GLN A 108 -5.69 -4.09 -5.54
CA GLN A 108 -4.67 -4.49 -6.49
C GLN A 108 -3.35 -4.54 -5.74
N HIS A 109 -2.91 -5.73 -5.41
CA HIS A 109 -1.67 -5.94 -4.67
C HIS A 109 -0.61 -6.46 -5.61
N THR A 110 0.59 -5.93 -5.49
CA THR A 110 1.71 -6.32 -6.34
C THR A 110 2.98 -6.46 -5.52
N LEU A 111 3.88 -7.29 -5.99
CA LEU A 111 5.21 -7.43 -5.44
C LEU A 111 6.22 -7.24 -6.57
N HIS A 112 7.13 -6.31 -6.37
CA HIS A 112 8.21 -6.06 -7.32
C HIS A 112 9.54 -6.31 -6.64
N LYS A 113 10.45 -6.96 -7.36
CA LYS A 113 11.82 -7.11 -6.92
C LYS A 113 12.62 -5.93 -7.46
N VAL A 114 13.36 -5.26 -6.58
CA VAL A 114 14.23 -4.16 -7.01
C VAL A 114 15.39 -4.75 -7.82
N MET A 115 15.56 -4.28 -9.03
CA MET A 115 16.57 -4.82 -9.93
C MET A 115 17.93 -4.19 -9.73
N GLN A 116 17.95 -2.95 -9.32
CA GLN A 116 19.21 -2.24 -9.09
C GLN A 116 19.04 -1.20 -8.02
#